data_c5e4317c127df4493ff0a4451230d822
#
_entry.id   c5e4317c127df4493ff0a4451230d822
#
_cell.length_a   1.000
_cell.length_b   1.000
_cell.length_c   1.000
_cell.angle_alpha   90.00
_cell.angle_beta   90.00
_cell.angle_gamma   90.00
#
_symmetry.space_group_name_H-M   'P 1'
#
loop_
_entity.id
_entity.type
_entity.pdbx_description
1 polymer ?
#
loop_
_entity_poly.entity_id
_entity_poly.type
_entity_poly.pdbx_seq_one_letter_code
_entity_poly.pdbx_strand_id
1 'polypeptide(L)'
;DHRDLHKEYRRQRQMCIRDRAGMVMLGMQLVTAQTDGTGQLVRQLLVEEVVDISAEFYLGVVLDRGSARPILMASSAGGVEIEQVAAETPELICSQSIDSPDGLFDFQARRLAYEIGLSGRTAQQAARVMVTASRLFREIDASLLEINPLIVTSAGDVLVLDAKIALDDNALYRHTELADLRDLHEEDALEVEASKYDLNYIRLDGNIGCMVNGAGLAMATMDTIKLAGGNPANFLDVGGGANADQIRNAFRIVLSDTKVEAVLINIFGGILRCDVLAAGVIDAVKELGVS
;
A
#
# COMPACT_ATOMS: atom_id res chain seq x y z
N ASP A 1 -10.45 -47.83 -18.04
CA ASP A 1 -11.31 -47.13 -19.01
C ASP A 1 -10.47 -46.07 -19.73
N HIS A 2 -10.43 -46.11 -21.06
CA HIS A 2 -9.58 -45.23 -21.90
C HIS A 2 -9.86 -43.72 -21.65
N ARG A 3 -11.05 -43.34 -21.20
CA ARG A 3 -11.46 -41.97 -20.93
C ARG A 3 -10.84 -41.45 -19.60
N ASP A 4 -10.63 -42.31 -18.64
CA ASP A 4 -10.05 -41.90 -17.33
C ASP A 4 -8.54 -41.73 -17.45
N LEU A 5 -7.86 -42.56 -18.26
CA LEU A 5 -6.44 -42.43 -18.58
C LEU A 5 -6.13 -41.10 -19.32
N HIS A 6 -7.01 -40.68 -20.23
CA HIS A 6 -6.87 -39.42 -20.95
C HIS A 6 -7.07 -38.18 -20.04
N LYS A 7 -7.99 -38.26 -19.06
CA LYS A 7 -8.19 -37.21 -18.04
C LYS A 7 -6.99 -37.09 -17.11
N GLU A 8 -6.47 -38.22 -16.67
CA GLU A 8 -5.29 -38.28 -15.78
C GLU A 8 -4.03 -37.80 -16.46
N TYR A 9 -3.80 -38.15 -17.73
CA TYR A 9 -2.71 -37.64 -18.55
C TYR A 9 -2.79 -36.11 -18.78
N ARG A 10 -3.98 -35.57 -19.00
CA ARG A 10 -4.19 -34.11 -19.11
C ARG A 10 -3.89 -33.41 -17.81
N ARG A 11 -4.33 -33.95 -16.66
CA ARG A 11 -4.02 -33.41 -15.31
C ARG A 11 -2.51 -33.42 -15.04
N GLN A 12 -1.82 -34.53 -15.30
CA GLN A 12 -0.36 -34.60 -15.13
C GLN A 12 0.37 -33.60 -16.01
N ARG A 13 -0.06 -33.43 -17.28
CA ARG A 13 0.56 -32.46 -18.17
C ARG A 13 0.33 -31.02 -17.71
N GLN A 14 -0.83 -30.68 -17.20
CA GLN A 14 -1.12 -29.36 -16.64
C GLN A 14 -0.30 -29.11 -15.37
N MET A 15 -0.15 -30.10 -14.48
CA MET A 15 0.72 -30.03 -13.31
C MET A 15 2.17 -29.76 -13.72
N CYS A 16 2.72 -30.50 -14.70
CA CYS A 16 4.10 -30.29 -15.16
C CYS A 16 4.32 -28.90 -15.78
N ILE A 17 3.33 -28.34 -16.49
CA ILE A 17 3.39 -26.99 -17.05
C ILE A 17 3.39 -25.96 -15.91
N ARG A 18 2.50 -26.10 -14.94
CA ARG A 18 2.41 -25.23 -13.76
C ARG A 18 3.71 -25.28 -12.94
N ASP A 19 4.23 -26.46 -12.65
CA ASP A 19 5.45 -26.65 -11.85
C ASP A 19 6.65 -26.02 -12.57
N ARG A 20 6.76 -26.19 -13.90
CA ARG A 20 7.80 -25.54 -14.70
C ARG A 20 7.66 -24.02 -14.71
N ALA A 21 6.44 -23.48 -14.88
CA ALA A 21 6.21 -22.05 -14.81
C ALA A 21 6.58 -21.49 -13.45
N GLY A 22 6.15 -22.14 -12.37
CA GLY A 22 6.52 -21.76 -11.01
C GLY A 22 8.04 -21.76 -10.76
N MET A 23 8.76 -22.78 -11.25
CA MET A 23 10.23 -22.83 -11.14
C MET A 23 10.94 -21.71 -11.91
N VAL A 24 10.39 -21.26 -13.02
CA VAL A 24 10.95 -20.14 -13.80
C VAL A 24 10.66 -18.81 -13.13
N MET A 25 9.49 -18.67 -12.51
CA MET A 25 9.07 -17.42 -11.87
C MET A 25 9.74 -17.21 -10.51
N LEU A 26 9.91 -18.27 -9.72
CA LEU A 26 10.60 -18.17 -8.42
C LEU A 26 12.05 -17.74 -8.62
N GLY A 27 12.45 -16.68 -7.92
CA GLY A 27 13.79 -16.10 -8.00
C GLY A 27 14.03 -15.20 -9.22
N MET A 28 13.02 -14.98 -10.09
CA MET A 28 13.14 -14.00 -11.16
C MET A 28 12.99 -12.57 -10.63
N GLN A 29 13.57 -11.63 -11.35
CA GLN A 29 13.35 -10.19 -11.14
C GLN A 29 12.13 -9.78 -11.96
N LEU A 30 11.03 -9.46 -11.27
CA LEU A 30 9.79 -9.03 -11.90
C LEU A 30 9.80 -7.51 -12.08
N VAL A 31 9.77 -7.05 -13.32
CA VAL A 31 9.68 -5.63 -13.66
C VAL A 31 8.28 -5.35 -14.21
N THR A 32 7.54 -4.48 -13.54
CA THR A 32 6.18 -4.04 -13.92
C THR A 32 6.12 -2.51 -13.91
N ALA A 33 4.98 -1.95 -14.27
CA ALA A 33 4.73 -0.50 -14.15
C ALA A 33 4.73 -0.01 -12.69
N GLN A 34 4.55 -0.90 -11.73
CA GLN A 34 4.49 -0.60 -10.29
C GLN A 34 5.84 -0.81 -9.58
N THR A 35 6.78 -1.52 -10.20
CA THR A 35 8.14 -1.68 -9.69
C THR A 35 9.04 -0.60 -10.28
N ASP A 36 10.10 -0.21 -9.57
CA ASP A 36 11.16 0.58 -10.16
C ASP A 36 11.88 -0.20 -11.28
N GLY A 37 12.77 0.47 -12.03
CA GLY A 37 13.50 -0.16 -13.16
C GLY A 37 14.41 -1.34 -12.76
N THR A 38 14.64 -1.57 -11.45
CA THR A 38 15.43 -2.69 -10.92
C THR A 38 14.56 -3.95 -10.75
N GLY A 39 13.24 -3.76 -10.65
CA GLY A 39 12.26 -4.84 -10.45
C GLY A 39 12.29 -5.43 -9.04
N GLN A 40 11.36 -6.34 -8.79
CA GLN A 40 11.17 -7.01 -7.49
C GLN A 40 11.49 -8.50 -7.59
N LEU A 41 12.22 -9.03 -6.61
CA LEU A 41 12.56 -10.45 -6.58
C LEU A 41 11.33 -11.29 -6.18
N VAL A 42 10.90 -12.18 -7.05
CA VAL A 42 9.79 -13.10 -6.77
C VAL A 42 10.24 -14.16 -5.76
N ARG A 43 9.80 -14.03 -4.52
CA ARG A 43 10.14 -14.93 -3.40
C ARG A 43 9.11 -16.02 -3.19
N GLN A 44 7.84 -15.71 -3.45
CA GLN A 44 6.71 -16.60 -3.23
C GLN A 44 5.75 -16.52 -4.42
N LEU A 45 5.00 -17.58 -4.64
CA LEU A 45 3.96 -17.66 -5.66
C LEU A 45 2.69 -18.22 -5.05
N LEU A 46 1.59 -17.53 -5.25
CA LEU A 46 0.26 -18.08 -5.00
C LEU A 46 -0.21 -18.85 -6.22
N VAL A 47 -0.66 -20.08 -6.02
CA VAL A 47 -1.22 -20.91 -7.08
C VAL A 47 -2.69 -21.15 -6.78
N GLU A 48 -3.54 -20.62 -7.63
CA GLU A 48 -4.99 -20.72 -7.48
C GLU A 48 -5.62 -21.55 -8.59
N GLU A 49 -6.86 -21.95 -8.35
CA GLU A 49 -7.68 -22.61 -9.36
C GLU A 49 -8.11 -21.61 -10.43
N VAL A 50 -8.06 -22.00 -11.70
CA VAL A 50 -8.51 -21.15 -12.80
C VAL A 50 -10.03 -21.01 -12.76
N VAL A 51 -10.50 -19.79 -12.80
CA VAL A 51 -11.93 -19.45 -12.77
C VAL A 51 -12.35 -18.87 -14.12
N ASP A 52 -13.49 -19.33 -14.65
CA ASP A 52 -14.09 -18.77 -15.87
C ASP A 52 -14.81 -17.46 -15.53
N ILE A 53 -14.23 -16.34 -15.94
CA ILE A 53 -14.72 -14.99 -15.67
C ILE A 53 -15.75 -14.58 -16.72
N SER A 54 -16.92 -14.14 -16.28
CA SER A 54 -18.00 -13.60 -17.13
C SER A 54 -18.02 -12.07 -17.12
N ALA A 55 -17.73 -11.45 -15.96
CA ALA A 55 -17.65 -10.00 -15.80
C ALA A 55 -16.74 -9.63 -14.64
N GLU A 56 -16.11 -8.45 -14.72
CA GLU A 56 -15.19 -7.89 -13.73
C GLU A 56 -15.72 -6.55 -13.22
N PHE A 57 -15.61 -6.33 -11.93
CA PHE A 57 -16.06 -5.15 -11.23
C PHE A 57 -14.97 -4.64 -10.29
N TYR A 58 -15.00 -3.33 -10.03
CA TYR A 58 -14.19 -2.71 -9.00
C TYR A 58 -15.01 -2.52 -7.72
N LEU A 59 -14.38 -2.71 -6.57
CA LEU A 59 -14.91 -2.40 -5.26
C LEU A 59 -13.81 -1.82 -4.38
N GLY A 60 -14.02 -0.64 -3.79
CA GLY A 60 -13.08 -0.01 -2.87
C GLY A 60 -13.76 0.57 -1.65
N VAL A 61 -13.07 0.54 -0.51
CA VAL A 61 -13.45 1.28 0.71
C VAL A 61 -12.28 2.16 1.10
N VAL A 62 -12.53 3.46 1.20
CA VAL A 62 -11.54 4.47 1.57
C VAL A 62 -12.13 5.48 2.54
N LEU A 63 -11.26 6.20 3.25
CA LEU A 63 -11.68 7.34 4.06
C LEU A 63 -11.78 8.58 3.16
N ASP A 64 -13.00 9.11 2.99
CA ASP A 64 -13.19 10.41 2.35
C ASP A 64 -12.82 11.53 3.32
N ARG A 65 -11.77 12.25 3.00
CA ARG A 65 -11.26 13.35 3.84
C ARG A 65 -12.21 14.56 3.88
N GLY A 66 -13.01 14.74 2.85
CA GLY A 66 -13.96 15.85 2.75
C GLY A 66 -15.12 15.70 3.74
N SER A 67 -15.69 14.51 3.84
CA SER A 67 -16.77 14.18 4.80
C SER A 67 -16.26 13.60 6.12
N ALA A 68 -14.96 13.26 6.21
CA ALA A 68 -14.35 12.53 7.32
C ALA A 68 -15.07 11.19 7.63
N ARG A 69 -15.52 10.49 6.57
CA ARG A 69 -16.26 9.23 6.67
C ARG A 69 -15.73 8.20 5.69
N PRO A 70 -15.80 6.91 6.02
CA PRO A 70 -15.55 5.87 5.03
C PRO A 70 -16.61 5.93 3.93
N ILE A 71 -16.17 5.75 2.70
CA ILE A 71 -17.04 5.56 1.53
C ILE A 71 -16.73 4.24 0.87
N LEU A 72 -17.76 3.55 0.42
CA LEU A 72 -17.62 2.39 -0.45
C LEU A 72 -17.88 2.86 -1.87
N MET A 73 -16.93 2.57 -2.76
CA MET A 73 -17.00 2.83 -4.19
C MET A 73 -17.12 1.52 -4.93
N ALA A 74 -17.88 1.51 -6.00
CA ALA A 74 -18.02 0.37 -6.89
C ALA A 74 -18.11 0.83 -8.35
N SER A 75 -17.56 0.04 -9.27
CA SER A 75 -17.64 0.31 -10.72
C SER A 75 -17.86 -0.97 -11.51
N SER A 76 -18.54 -0.85 -12.64
CA SER A 76 -18.64 -1.90 -13.64
C SER A 76 -17.37 -2.06 -14.47
N ALA A 77 -16.38 -1.17 -14.33
CA ALA A 77 -15.05 -1.26 -14.90
C ALA A 77 -14.08 -1.85 -13.89
N GLY A 78 -13.96 -3.19 -13.84
CA GLY A 78 -12.99 -3.92 -13.05
C GLY A 78 -11.77 -4.35 -13.85
N GLY A 79 -10.69 -4.77 -13.15
CA GLY A 79 -9.45 -5.22 -13.78
C GLY A 79 -8.63 -4.11 -14.46
N VAL A 80 -8.96 -2.85 -14.20
CA VAL A 80 -8.26 -1.65 -14.71
C VAL A 80 -7.97 -0.69 -13.56
N GLU A 81 -7.03 0.24 -13.76
CA GLU A 81 -6.71 1.28 -12.78
C GLU A 81 -7.92 2.20 -12.55
N ILE A 82 -8.40 2.30 -11.31
CA ILE A 82 -9.60 3.08 -10.97
C ILE A 82 -9.38 4.57 -11.19
N GLU A 83 -8.15 5.05 -11.06
CA GLU A 83 -7.77 6.44 -11.31
C GLU A 83 -8.00 6.83 -12.77
N GLN A 84 -7.75 5.90 -13.70
CA GLN A 84 -8.05 6.12 -15.12
C GLN A 84 -9.56 6.19 -15.34
N VAL A 85 -10.34 5.30 -14.73
CA VAL A 85 -11.81 5.34 -14.80
C VAL A 85 -12.35 6.65 -14.23
N ALA A 86 -11.79 7.12 -13.09
CA ALA A 86 -12.18 8.38 -12.48
C ALA A 86 -11.87 9.61 -13.36
N ALA A 87 -10.80 9.56 -14.14
CA ALA A 87 -10.41 10.64 -15.05
C ALA A 87 -11.22 10.64 -16.37
N GLU A 88 -11.48 9.46 -16.95
CA GLU A 88 -12.06 9.33 -18.29
C GLU A 88 -13.59 9.13 -18.26
N THR A 89 -14.11 8.37 -17.30
CA THR A 89 -15.52 7.95 -17.20
C THR A 89 -16.01 7.94 -15.75
N PRO A 90 -15.95 9.07 -15.02
CA PRO A 90 -16.31 9.14 -13.60
C PRO A 90 -17.74 8.69 -13.30
N GLU A 91 -18.64 8.76 -14.27
CA GLU A 91 -20.04 8.30 -14.17
C GLU A 91 -20.17 6.78 -13.97
N LEU A 92 -19.13 6.00 -14.26
CA LEU A 92 -19.10 4.56 -14.00
C LEU A 92 -18.78 4.23 -12.53
N ILE A 93 -18.36 5.23 -11.74
CA ILE A 93 -18.04 5.05 -10.33
C ILE A 93 -19.25 5.46 -9.50
N CYS A 94 -19.88 4.46 -8.89
CA CYS A 94 -20.94 4.66 -7.90
C CYS A 94 -20.34 4.66 -6.50
N SER A 95 -20.84 5.50 -5.60
CA SER A 95 -20.34 5.60 -4.23
C SER A 95 -21.46 5.62 -3.20
N GLN A 96 -21.17 5.10 -2.01
CA GLN A 96 -22.06 5.09 -0.86
C GLN A 96 -21.28 5.42 0.41
N SER A 97 -21.68 6.49 1.09
CA SER A 97 -21.15 6.84 2.42
C SER A 97 -21.55 5.79 3.46
N ILE A 98 -20.60 5.47 4.34
CA ILE A 98 -20.82 4.54 5.46
C ILE A 98 -20.98 5.38 6.73
N ASP A 99 -22.22 5.75 7.01
CA ASP A 99 -22.55 6.69 8.08
C ASP A 99 -22.76 5.99 9.44
N SER A 100 -23.07 4.68 9.41
CA SER A 100 -23.36 3.91 10.61
C SER A 100 -22.09 3.36 11.27
N PRO A 101 -22.04 3.35 12.62
CA PRO A 101 -21.03 2.59 13.35
C PRO A 101 -21.04 1.09 13.04
N ASP A 102 -22.17 0.54 12.59
CA ASP A 102 -22.30 -0.87 12.25
C ASP A 102 -21.83 -1.20 10.81
N GLY A 103 -21.39 -0.18 10.06
CA GLY A 103 -20.94 -0.32 8.67
C GLY A 103 -22.05 -0.05 7.66
N LEU A 104 -21.92 -0.62 6.46
CA LEU A 104 -22.87 -0.50 5.38
C LEU A 104 -24.09 -1.40 5.61
N PHE A 105 -25.29 -0.86 5.40
CA PHE A 105 -26.51 -1.65 5.49
C PHE A 105 -26.77 -2.45 4.20
N ASP A 106 -27.42 -3.61 4.36
CA ASP A 106 -27.75 -4.50 3.23
C ASP A 106 -28.52 -3.82 2.10
N PHE A 107 -29.43 -2.89 2.40
CA PHE A 107 -30.19 -2.20 1.37
C PHE A 107 -29.32 -1.22 0.58
N GLN A 108 -28.35 -0.57 1.21
CA GLN A 108 -27.39 0.32 0.55
C GLN A 108 -26.46 -0.49 -0.37
N ALA A 109 -25.93 -1.60 0.12
CA ALA A 109 -25.10 -2.51 -0.66
C ALA A 109 -25.87 -3.07 -1.88
N ARG A 110 -27.11 -3.50 -1.71
CA ARG A 110 -27.94 -3.98 -2.82
C ARG A 110 -28.21 -2.89 -3.85
N ARG A 111 -28.51 -1.66 -3.40
CA ARG A 111 -28.68 -0.52 -4.32
C ARG A 111 -27.44 -0.33 -5.17
N LEU A 112 -26.27 -0.28 -4.53
CA LEU A 112 -25.00 -0.08 -5.24
C LEU A 112 -24.71 -1.23 -6.22
N ALA A 113 -25.00 -2.48 -5.82
CA ALA A 113 -24.85 -3.62 -6.71
C ALA A 113 -25.74 -3.53 -7.97
N TYR A 114 -26.96 -3.00 -7.84
CA TYR A 114 -27.83 -2.73 -8.99
C TYR A 114 -27.30 -1.57 -9.85
N GLU A 115 -26.80 -0.51 -9.24
CA GLU A 115 -26.24 0.65 -9.94
C GLU A 115 -25.06 0.28 -10.84
N ILE A 116 -24.21 -0.68 -10.43
CA ILE A 116 -23.11 -1.21 -11.26
C ILE A 116 -23.54 -2.31 -12.24
N GLY A 117 -24.86 -2.56 -12.40
CA GLY A 117 -25.41 -3.47 -13.40
C GLY A 117 -25.61 -4.92 -12.95
N LEU A 118 -25.33 -5.27 -11.72
CA LEU A 118 -25.62 -6.60 -11.19
C LEU A 118 -27.12 -6.78 -10.93
N SER A 119 -27.60 -8.02 -10.96
CA SER A 119 -29.02 -8.32 -10.75
C SER A 119 -29.24 -9.67 -10.06
N GLY A 120 -30.43 -9.90 -9.52
CA GLY A 120 -30.83 -11.20 -8.95
C GLY A 120 -29.84 -11.74 -7.92
N ARG A 121 -29.38 -12.97 -8.11
CA ARG A 121 -28.45 -13.67 -7.21
C ARG A 121 -27.08 -13.00 -7.13
N THR A 122 -26.53 -12.54 -8.26
CA THR A 122 -25.21 -11.89 -8.30
C THR A 122 -25.22 -10.58 -7.52
N ALA A 123 -26.29 -9.76 -7.63
CA ALA A 123 -26.42 -8.54 -6.82
C ALA A 123 -26.48 -8.84 -5.31
N GLN A 124 -27.16 -9.93 -4.90
CA GLN A 124 -27.21 -10.33 -3.49
C GLN A 124 -25.84 -10.80 -2.97
N GLN A 125 -25.09 -11.56 -3.77
CA GLN A 125 -23.75 -12.01 -3.41
C GLN A 125 -22.77 -10.84 -3.33
N ALA A 126 -22.76 -9.94 -4.32
CA ALA A 126 -21.93 -8.74 -4.31
C ALA A 126 -22.27 -7.83 -3.11
N ALA A 127 -23.55 -7.65 -2.81
CA ALA A 127 -23.97 -6.87 -1.64
C ALA A 127 -23.42 -7.46 -0.32
N ARG A 128 -23.36 -8.78 -0.18
CA ARG A 128 -22.73 -9.42 0.99
C ARG A 128 -21.23 -9.14 1.05
N VAL A 129 -20.52 -9.18 -0.09
CA VAL A 129 -19.11 -8.81 -0.14
C VAL A 129 -18.92 -7.35 0.28
N MET A 130 -19.75 -6.42 -0.23
CA MET A 130 -19.71 -4.99 0.10
C MET A 130 -19.91 -4.75 1.61
N VAL A 131 -20.92 -5.39 2.22
CA VAL A 131 -21.19 -5.30 3.67
C VAL A 131 -20.01 -5.86 4.46
N THR A 132 -19.47 -7.00 4.05
CA THR A 132 -18.33 -7.64 4.73
C THR A 132 -17.07 -6.79 4.60
N ALA A 133 -16.76 -6.25 3.40
CA ALA A 133 -15.64 -5.38 3.16
C ALA A 133 -15.71 -4.09 4.01
N SER A 134 -16.91 -3.47 4.11
CA SER A 134 -17.11 -2.27 4.93
C SER A 134 -16.92 -2.53 6.42
N ARG A 135 -17.32 -3.73 6.89
CA ARG A 135 -17.11 -4.16 8.27
C ARG A 135 -15.63 -4.43 8.52
N LEU A 136 -14.98 -5.22 7.67
CA LEU A 136 -13.56 -5.55 7.75
C LEU A 136 -12.71 -4.29 7.78
N PHE A 137 -12.94 -3.33 6.86
CA PHE A 137 -12.23 -2.05 6.80
C PHE A 137 -12.15 -1.35 8.16
N ARG A 138 -13.24 -1.39 8.92
CA ARG A 138 -13.33 -0.76 10.25
C ARG A 138 -12.77 -1.63 11.36
N GLU A 139 -12.99 -2.95 11.31
CA GLU A 139 -12.53 -3.88 12.34
C GLU A 139 -11.01 -3.98 12.42
N ILE A 140 -10.32 -3.79 11.28
CA ILE A 140 -8.86 -3.86 11.21
C ILE A 140 -8.19 -2.49 11.09
N ASP A 141 -8.94 -1.39 11.24
CA ASP A 141 -8.43 -0.02 11.02
C ASP A 141 -7.71 0.14 9.69
N ALA A 142 -8.32 -0.34 8.62
CA ALA A 142 -7.75 -0.16 7.28
C ALA A 142 -7.87 1.32 6.83
N SER A 143 -6.89 1.80 6.09
CA SER A 143 -6.90 3.08 5.39
C SER A 143 -7.36 2.94 3.94
N LEU A 144 -7.18 1.74 3.36
CA LEU A 144 -7.64 1.32 2.05
C LEU A 144 -8.05 -0.15 2.09
N LEU A 145 -9.17 -0.49 1.49
CA LEU A 145 -9.52 -1.85 1.09
C LEU A 145 -9.98 -1.79 -0.35
N GLU A 146 -9.29 -2.47 -1.24
CA GLU A 146 -9.57 -2.52 -2.66
C GLU A 146 -9.70 -3.96 -3.12
N ILE A 147 -10.73 -4.24 -3.89
CA ILE A 147 -10.97 -5.50 -4.57
C ILE A 147 -11.03 -5.21 -6.07
N ASN A 148 -10.01 -5.64 -6.80
CA ASN A 148 -9.88 -5.34 -8.22
C ASN A 148 -9.15 -6.46 -8.98
N PRO A 149 -9.93 -7.39 -9.59
CA PRO A 149 -11.38 -7.35 -9.74
C PRO A 149 -12.19 -8.14 -8.70
N LEU A 150 -13.42 -7.69 -8.46
CA LEU A 150 -14.52 -8.53 -8.01
C LEU A 150 -15.14 -9.16 -9.25
N ILE A 151 -15.22 -10.48 -9.33
CA ILE A 151 -15.65 -11.15 -10.56
C ILE A 151 -17.01 -11.82 -10.40
N VAL A 152 -17.70 -11.94 -11.55
CA VAL A 152 -18.81 -12.86 -11.71
C VAL A 152 -18.35 -14.00 -12.60
N THR A 153 -18.50 -15.22 -12.11
CA THR A 153 -18.14 -16.42 -12.89
C THR A 153 -19.18 -16.77 -13.94
N SER A 154 -18.83 -17.60 -14.90
CA SER A 154 -19.78 -18.15 -15.87
C SER A 154 -20.90 -18.97 -15.22
N ALA A 155 -20.71 -19.47 -14.00
CA ALA A 155 -21.72 -20.15 -13.19
C ALA A 155 -22.65 -19.17 -12.44
N GLY A 156 -22.39 -17.87 -12.49
CA GLY A 156 -23.15 -16.83 -11.79
C GLY A 156 -22.82 -16.71 -10.31
N ASP A 157 -21.61 -17.10 -9.91
CA ASP A 157 -21.08 -16.86 -8.56
C ASP A 157 -20.20 -15.62 -8.53
N VAL A 158 -20.25 -14.89 -7.42
CA VAL A 158 -19.41 -13.71 -7.18
C VAL A 158 -18.23 -14.11 -6.32
N LEU A 159 -17.01 -13.78 -6.78
CA LEU A 159 -15.76 -14.07 -6.10
C LEU A 159 -14.86 -12.83 -6.04
N VAL A 160 -14.10 -12.71 -4.96
CA VAL A 160 -12.97 -11.77 -4.84
C VAL A 160 -11.77 -12.45 -5.48
N LEU A 161 -11.26 -11.89 -6.57
CA LEU A 161 -10.10 -12.48 -7.25
C LEU A 161 -8.79 -11.90 -6.70
N ASP A 162 -8.76 -10.60 -6.47
CA ASP A 162 -7.62 -9.93 -5.84
C ASP A 162 -8.11 -8.89 -4.83
N ALA A 163 -7.35 -8.72 -3.75
CA ALA A 163 -7.64 -7.75 -2.71
C ALA A 163 -6.35 -7.10 -2.20
N LYS A 164 -6.37 -5.76 -2.15
CA LYS A 164 -5.32 -4.94 -1.58
C LYS A 164 -5.84 -4.25 -0.33
N ILE A 165 -5.15 -4.42 0.78
CA ILE A 165 -5.53 -3.81 2.06
C ILE A 165 -4.33 -3.04 2.60
N ALA A 166 -4.51 -1.74 2.88
CA ALA A 166 -3.55 -0.94 3.63
C ALA A 166 -4.12 -0.68 5.03
N LEU A 167 -3.31 -0.88 6.04
CA LEU A 167 -3.65 -0.66 7.44
C LEU A 167 -3.24 0.75 7.88
N ASP A 168 -3.86 1.27 8.92
CA ASP A 168 -3.38 2.48 9.57
C ASP A 168 -2.29 2.10 10.58
N ASP A 169 -1.04 2.48 10.30
CA ASP A 169 0.11 2.19 11.16
C ASP A 169 -0.08 2.70 12.60
N ASN A 170 -0.82 3.81 12.77
CA ASN A 170 -1.13 4.34 14.10
C ASN A 170 -2.09 3.46 14.91
N ALA A 171 -2.77 2.51 14.26
CA ALA A 171 -3.68 1.56 14.89
C ALA A 171 -3.09 0.17 15.11
N LEU A 172 -1.94 -0.15 14.51
CA LEU A 172 -1.33 -1.50 14.58
C LEU A 172 -1.03 -1.97 16.00
N TYR A 173 -0.85 -1.06 16.99
CA TYR A 173 -0.65 -1.45 18.38
C TYR A 173 -1.82 -2.26 18.98
N ARG A 174 -3.01 -2.17 18.40
CA ARG A 174 -4.20 -2.95 18.78
C ARG A 174 -4.49 -4.12 17.85
N HIS A 175 -3.68 -4.30 16.80
CA HIS A 175 -3.77 -5.38 15.80
C HIS A 175 -2.41 -6.06 15.64
N THR A 176 -1.86 -6.55 16.75
CA THR A 176 -0.49 -7.13 16.77
C THR A 176 -0.35 -8.31 15.82
N GLU A 177 -1.42 -9.10 15.62
CA GLU A 177 -1.47 -10.21 14.68
C GLU A 177 -1.37 -9.77 13.22
N LEU A 178 -1.79 -8.54 12.90
CA LEU A 178 -1.67 -7.97 11.56
C LEU A 178 -0.28 -7.34 11.34
N ALA A 179 0.34 -6.83 12.39
CA ALA A 179 1.70 -6.31 12.32
C ALA A 179 2.71 -7.41 11.93
N ASP A 180 2.46 -8.66 12.32
CA ASP A 180 3.29 -9.81 11.96
C ASP A 180 3.21 -10.19 10.46
N LEU A 181 2.21 -9.67 9.73
CA LEU A 181 2.05 -9.88 8.28
C LEU A 181 2.89 -8.92 7.44
N ARG A 182 3.57 -7.94 8.05
CA ARG A 182 4.42 -6.98 7.36
C ARG A 182 5.54 -7.69 6.59
N ASP A 183 5.62 -7.46 5.29
CA ASP A 183 6.69 -8.00 4.45
C ASP A 183 7.77 -6.93 4.22
N LEU A 184 8.83 -7.00 5.02
CA LEU A 184 9.97 -6.07 4.96
C LEU A 184 10.74 -6.14 3.63
N HIS A 185 10.50 -7.16 2.80
CA HIS A 185 11.16 -7.30 1.51
C HIS A 185 10.46 -6.49 0.39
N GLU A 186 9.21 -6.09 0.63
CA GLU A 186 8.43 -5.26 -0.28
C GLU A 186 8.55 -3.76 0.03
N GLU A 187 9.24 -3.41 1.12
CA GLU A 187 9.45 -2.03 1.55
C GLU A 187 10.83 -1.50 1.13
N ASP A 188 10.97 -0.17 1.06
CA ASP A 188 12.29 0.46 0.85
C ASP A 188 13.24 0.13 2.02
N ALA A 189 14.45 -0.29 1.70
CA ALA A 189 15.42 -0.72 2.70
C ALA A 189 15.80 0.37 3.72
N LEU A 190 15.78 1.66 3.32
CA LEU A 190 16.05 2.78 4.21
C LEU A 190 14.86 3.08 5.11
N GLU A 191 13.64 2.90 4.62
CA GLU A 191 12.40 3.03 5.43
C GLU A 191 12.36 1.92 6.49
N VAL A 192 12.68 0.67 6.09
CA VAL A 192 12.81 -0.46 7.03
C VAL A 192 13.91 -0.20 8.08
N GLU A 193 15.06 0.35 7.65
CA GLU A 193 16.14 0.67 8.59
C GLU A 193 15.71 1.78 9.57
N ALA A 194 15.02 2.82 9.08
CA ALA A 194 14.52 3.94 9.88
C ALA A 194 13.50 3.48 10.94
N SER A 195 12.62 2.55 10.58
CA SER A 195 11.60 2.02 11.50
C SER A 195 12.18 1.34 12.74
N LYS A 196 13.43 0.81 12.68
CA LYS A 196 14.12 0.22 13.84
C LYS A 196 14.48 1.24 14.94
N TYR A 197 14.48 2.52 14.59
CA TYR A 197 14.84 3.62 15.47
C TYR A 197 13.67 4.56 15.78
N ASP A 198 12.43 4.13 15.46
CA ASP A 198 11.20 4.93 15.58
C ASP A 198 11.28 6.25 14.81
N LEU A 199 11.88 6.23 13.62
CA LEU A 199 12.03 7.37 12.73
C LEU A 199 11.00 7.29 11.60
N ASN A 200 10.31 8.40 11.34
CA ASN A 200 9.43 8.52 10.18
C ASN A 200 10.25 8.97 8.96
N TYR A 201 10.62 8.03 8.12
CA TYR A 201 11.41 8.24 6.91
C TYR A 201 10.62 7.80 5.68
N ILE A 202 10.62 8.64 4.64
CA ILE A 202 10.11 8.30 3.31
C ILE A 202 11.16 8.73 2.30
N ARG A 203 11.57 7.82 1.44
CA ARG A 203 12.52 8.09 0.37
C ARG A 203 11.85 8.84 -0.79
N LEU A 204 12.58 9.82 -1.35
CA LEU A 204 12.18 10.60 -2.53
C LEU A 204 13.32 10.59 -3.55
N ASP A 205 13.07 11.16 -4.74
CA ASP A 205 14.04 11.14 -5.86
C ASP A 205 14.97 12.36 -5.94
N GLY A 206 15.16 13.07 -4.85
CA GLY A 206 15.96 14.28 -4.83
C GLY A 206 17.45 14.07 -4.51
N ASN A 207 18.16 15.19 -4.33
CA ASN A 207 19.58 15.23 -3.98
C ASN A 207 19.88 16.03 -2.70
N ILE A 208 18.84 16.60 -2.06
CA ILE A 208 18.99 17.32 -0.79
C ILE A 208 18.29 16.53 0.31
N GLY A 209 19.08 15.93 1.19
CA GLY A 209 18.59 15.24 2.37
C GLY A 209 17.97 16.23 3.36
N CYS A 210 16.86 15.82 3.98
CA CYS A 210 16.14 16.62 4.96
C CYS A 210 16.15 15.93 6.32
N MET A 211 16.44 16.67 7.40
CA MET A 211 16.28 16.20 8.76
C MET A 211 15.57 17.28 9.58
N VAL A 212 14.38 16.96 10.08
CA VAL A 212 13.46 17.93 10.67
C VAL A 212 12.79 17.32 11.90
N ASN A 213 12.35 18.12 12.87
CA ASN A 213 11.52 17.67 13.96
C ASN A 213 10.08 18.20 13.81
N GLY A 214 9.19 17.31 13.45
CA GLY A 214 7.78 17.56 13.23
C GLY A 214 7.37 17.54 11.76
N ALA A 215 6.36 16.75 11.45
CA ALA A 215 5.89 16.48 10.08
C ALA A 215 5.51 17.75 9.30
N GLY A 216 4.84 18.71 9.94
CA GLY A 216 4.47 19.98 9.29
C GLY A 216 5.69 20.81 8.90
N LEU A 217 6.72 20.85 9.76
CA LEU A 217 7.98 21.54 9.46
C LEU A 217 8.75 20.81 8.36
N ALA A 218 8.70 19.47 8.31
CA ALA A 218 9.31 18.68 7.25
C ALA A 218 8.69 19.00 5.89
N MET A 219 7.36 19.02 5.79
CA MET A 219 6.64 19.39 4.57
C MET A 219 7.04 20.79 4.09
N ALA A 220 6.99 21.81 4.99
CA ALA A 220 7.35 23.19 4.66
C ALA A 220 8.85 23.32 4.26
N THR A 221 9.73 22.50 4.85
CA THR A 221 11.15 22.46 4.49
C THR A 221 11.34 21.92 3.08
N MET A 222 10.67 20.83 2.73
CA MET A 222 10.71 20.26 1.39
C MET A 222 10.16 21.24 0.34
N ASP A 223 9.06 21.94 0.63
CA ASP A 223 8.51 22.98 -0.24
C ASP A 223 9.51 24.12 -0.44
N THR A 224 10.21 24.53 0.62
CA THR A 224 11.24 25.59 0.55
C THR A 224 12.42 25.16 -0.33
N ILE A 225 12.88 23.90 -0.22
CA ILE A 225 13.92 23.35 -1.09
C ILE A 225 13.47 23.39 -2.55
N LYS A 226 12.23 22.99 -2.84
CA LYS A 226 11.66 23.05 -4.20
C LYS A 226 11.60 24.45 -4.74
N LEU A 227 11.13 25.42 -3.96
CA LEU A 227 11.06 26.84 -4.34
C LEU A 227 12.44 27.43 -4.60
N ALA A 228 13.48 26.97 -3.90
CA ALA A 228 14.88 27.36 -4.12
C ALA A 228 15.53 26.67 -5.32
N GLY A 229 14.82 25.78 -6.04
CA GLY A 229 15.33 25.06 -7.21
C GLY A 229 16.03 23.74 -6.88
N GLY A 230 16.02 23.30 -5.62
CA GLY A 230 16.54 22.00 -5.18
C GLY A 230 15.49 20.87 -5.27
N ASN A 231 15.93 19.64 -4.99
CA ASN A 231 15.05 18.50 -4.96
C ASN A 231 15.22 17.74 -3.61
N PRO A 232 14.18 17.64 -2.75
CA PRO A 232 14.27 16.89 -1.52
C PRO A 232 14.45 15.38 -1.80
N ALA A 233 15.44 14.76 -1.14
CA ALA A 233 15.77 13.36 -1.28
C ALA A 233 14.94 12.45 -0.35
N ASN A 234 14.38 13.03 0.69
CA ASN A 234 13.59 12.30 1.68
C ASN A 234 12.66 13.22 2.47
N PHE A 235 11.61 12.63 3.02
CA PHE A 235 10.95 13.13 4.21
C PHE A 235 11.59 12.45 5.43
N LEU A 236 11.94 13.20 6.47
CA LEU A 236 12.41 12.64 7.75
C LEU A 236 11.97 13.53 8.90
N ASP A 237 11.14 12.98 9.75
CA ASP A 237 10.75 13.54 11.03
C ASP A 237 11.40 12.75 12.17
N VAL A 238 12.33 13.38 12.87
CA VAL A 238 13.00 12.76 14.04
C VAL A 238 12.19 12.88 15.32
N GLY A 239 11.03 13.56 15.28
CA GLY A 239 10.20 13.80 16.45
C GLY A 239 10.77 14.84 17.42
N GLY A 240 9.93 15.27 18.37
CA GLY A 240 10.33 16.28 19.36
C GLY A 240 11.17 15.72 20.50
N GLY A 241 11.12 14.43 20.77
CA GLY A 241 11.80 13.74 21.87
C GLY A 241 13.04 12.95 21.48
N ALA A 242 13.58 13.15 20.26
CA ALA A 242 14.69 12.35 19.75
C ALA A 242 15.95 12.45 20.63
N ASN A 243 16.55 11.32 20.90
CA ASN A 243 17.83 11.22 21.61
C ASN A 243 19.01 11.25 20.61
N ALA A 244 20.24 11.35 21.14
CA ALA A 244 21.44 11.43 20.31
C ALA A 244 21.63 10.21 19.40
N ASP A 245 21.25 9.01 19.85
CA ASP A 245 21.35 7.78 19.05
C ASP A 245 20.37 7.76 17.89
N GLN A 246 19.14 8.21 18.09
CA GLN A 246 18.15 8.37 17.02
C GLN A 246 18.62 9.40 15.99
N ILE A 247 19.15 10.54 16.43
CA ILE A 247 19.68 11.59 15.54
C ILE A 247 20.87 11.06 14.73
N ARG A 248 21.80 10.36 15.38
CA ARG A 248 22.94 9.72 14.68
C ARG A 248 22.48 8.76 13.60
N ASN A 249 21.53 7.87 13.93
CA ASN A 249 21.00 6.90 12.98
C ASN A 249 20.20 7.58 11.86
N ALA A 250 19.38 8.59 12.19
CA ALA A 250 18.66 9.39 11.21
C ALA A 250 19.63 10.03 10.18
N PHE A 251 20.69 10.65 10.65
CA PHE A 251 21.68 11.26 9.78
C PHE A 251 22.45 10.23 8.95
N ARG A 252 22.79 9.07 9.54
CA ARG A 252 23.41 7.94 8.83
C ARG A 252 22.50 7.43 7.71
N ILE A 253 21.20 7.27 7.97
CA ILE A 253 20.23 6.80 6.96
C ILE A 253 20.14 7.78 5.80
N VAL A 254 20.03 9.09 6.06
CA VAL A 254 20.01 10.11 5.00
C VAL A 254 21.26 10.06 4.14
N LEU A 255 22.45 9.93 4.76
CA LEU A 255 23.73 9.89 4.03
C LEU A 255 23.99 8.54 3.34
N SER A 256 23.27 7.48 3.67
CA SER A 256 23.38 6.19 2.96
C SER A 256 22.71 6.21 1.58
N ASP A 257 21.83 7.16 1.31
CA ASP A 257 21.34 7.38 -0.05
C ASP A 257 22.40 8.06 -0.90
N THR A 258 22.90 7.34 -1.89
CA THR A 258 23.99 7.80 -2.78
C THR A 258 23.60 8.99 -3.67
N LYS A 259 22.32 9.33 -3.77
CA LYS A 259 21.81 10.51 -4.48
C LYS A 259 21.95 11.78 -3.67
N VAL A 260 22.14 11.69 -2.34
CA VAL A 260 22.22 12.85 -1.45
C VAL A 260 23.57 13.54 -1.57
N GLU A 261 23.57 14.79 -2.02
CA GLU A 261 24.72 15.65 -2.17
C GLU A 261 24.89 16.64 -1.00
N ALA A 262 23.78 17.02 -0.36
CA ALA A 262 23.77 17.94 0.78
C ALA A 262 22.64 17.58 1.74
N VAL A 263 22.78 17.92 3.02
CA VAL A 263 21.74 17.71 4.04
C VAL A 263 21.33 19.03 4.66
N LEU A 264 20.04 19.35 4.60
CA LEU A 264 19.43 20.47 5.31
C LEU A 264 18.81 19.98 6.62
N ILE A 265 19.36 20.47 7.72
CA ILE A 265 18.83 20.21 9.06
C ILE A 265 18.04 21.46 9.51
N ASN A 266 16.73 21.31 9.69
CA ASN A 266 15.84 22.40 10.11
C ASN A 266 15.07 21.97 11.36
N ILE A 267 15.46 22.53 12.49
CA ILE A 267 14.95 22.12 13.80
C ILE A 267 14.26 23.29 14.50
N PHE A 268 13.03 23.06 14.90
CA PHE A 268 12.33 23.93 15.82
C PHE A 268 12.78 23.61 17.25
N GLY A 269 13.65 24.44 17.78
CA GLY A 269 14.17 24.32 19.16
C GLY A 269 13.07 24.57 20.21
N GLY A 270 13.15 23.88 21.32
CA GLY A 270 12.18 23.99 22.41
C GLY A 270 11.78 22.61 22.94
N ILE A 271 11.32 21.71 22.08
CA ILE A 271 11.06 20.30 22.43
C ILE A 271 12.33 19.47 22.23
N LEU A 272 12.95 19.58 21.03
CA LEU A 272 14.25 18.95 20.77
C LEU A 272 15.39 19.92 21.11
N ARG A 273 16.30 19.46 21.94
CA ARG A 273 17.50 20.24 22.34
C ARG A 273 18.52 20.24 21.21
N CYS A 274 18.91 21.45 20.77
CA CYS A 274 19.87 21.61 19.67
C CYS A 274 21.29 21.11 20.02
N ASP A 275 21.69 21.10 21.30
CA ASP A 275 22.96 20.52 21.73
C ASP A 275 22.99 18.98 21.58
N VAL A 276 21.87 18.31 21.87
CA VAL A 276 21.70 16.86 21.68
C VAL A 276 21.72 16.53 20.18
N LEU A 277 21.05 17.34 19.35
CA LEU A 277 21.10 17.23 17.91
C LEU A 277 22.54 17.34 17.38
N ALA A 278 23.23 18.43 17.76
CA ALA A 278 24.60 18.68 17.32
C ALA A 278 25.55 17.55 17.71
N ALA A 279 25.41 17.01 18.93
CA ALA A 279 26.20 15.85 19.37
C ALA A 279 25.95 14.62 18.46
N GLY A 280 24.69 14.27 18.20
CA GLY A 280 24.34 13.13 17.34
C GLY A 280 24.88 13.29 15.90
N VAL A 281 24.76 14.49 15.30
CA VAL A 281 25.29 14.77 13.97
C VAL A 281 26.83 14.70 13.96
N ILE A 282 27.52 15.28 14.94
CA ILE A 282 28.98 15.23 15.05
C ILE A 282 29.48 13.79 15.15
N ASP A 283 28.80 12.97 15.95
CA ASP A 283 29.17 11.56 16.10
C ASP A 283 28.96 10.78 14.78
N ALA A 284 27.86 11.01 14.07
CA ALA A 284 27.60 10.41 12.77
C ALA A 284 28.65 10.84 11.72
N VAL A 285 29.00 12.13 11.64
CA VAL A 285 30.03 12.66 10.73
C VAL A 285 31.39 12.01 10.99
N LYS A 286 31.78 11.84 12.29
CA LYS A 286 33.02 11.16 12.65
C LYS A 286 33.04 9.69 12.28
N GLU A 287 31.93 8.98 12.51
CA GLU A 287 31.80 7.56 12.17
C GLU A 287 31.86 7.32 10.66
N LEU A 288 31.21 8.16 9.87
CA LEU A 288 31.10 8.02 8.42
C LEU A 288 32.29 8.64 7.66
N GLY A 289 33.11 9.46 8.33
CA GLY A 289 34.25 10.13 7.71
C GLY A 289 33.87 11.13 6.62
N VAL A 290 32.65 11.69 6.68
CA VAL A 290 32.18 12.73 5.76
C VAL A 290 32.63 14.11 6.23
N SER A 291 32.90 15.00 5.27
CA SER A 291 33.41 16.36 5.50
C SER A 291 32.43 17.42 4.98
#